data_42e2ab83210c4ff38564c3c39bcc52e0
#
_entry.id   42e2ab83210c4ff38564c3c39bcc52e0
#
_cell.length_a   1.000
_cell.length_b   1.000
_cell.length_c   1.000
_cell.angle_alpha   90.00
_cell.angle_beta   90.00
_cell.angle_gamma   90.00
#
_symmetry.space_group_name_H-M   'P 1'
#
loop_
_entity.id
_entity.type
_entity.pdbx_description
1 polymer ?
#
loop_
_entity_poly.entity_id
_entity_poly.type
_entity_poly.pdbx_seq_one_letter_code
_entity_poly.pdbx_strand_id
1 'polypeptide(L)'
;PEMDIHLEEADVPVMPMTEADSGRLATFLDLLPVGAWRRDPEILAQVRGSFNLSILRLADGELNCDLVCRSNYPVSIDTLEDLASGYAEALGITCRRTLDYAGYHVPKDSPLIRLWADVWREKTGGELGLTFMHSALDAGTLCEKLDIQDMIVMMPTTLEVHTPRERMDLASYRRTYECLREIVSRA
;
A
#
# COMPACT_ATOMS: atom_id res chain seq x y z
N PRO A 1 6.13 9.13 15.24
CA PRO A 1 7.27 8.65 16.00
C PRO A 1 8.50 9.40 15.51
N GLU A 2 9.26 9.97 16.45
CA GLU A 2 10.54 10.57 16.13
C GLU A 2 11.53 9.44 15.87
N MET A 3 12.20 9.49 14.74
CA MET A 3 13.27 8.56 14.40
C MET A 3 14.57 9.24 14.78
N ASP A 4 15.34 8.58 15.61
CA ASP A 4 16.68 9.04 15.99
C ASP A 4 17.71 8.20 15.24
N ILE A 5 18.58 8.84 14.47
CA ILE A 5 19.59 8.17 13.65
C ILE A 5 20.96 8.49 14.21
N HIS A 6 21.65 7.50 14.70
CA HIS A 6 23.03 7.60 15.18
C HIS A 6 23.99 6.96 14.17
N LEU A 7 25.06 7.69 13.85
CA LEU A 7 26.17 7.20 13.03
C LEU A 7 27.40 7.08 13.94
N GLU A 8 27.98 5.88 13.99
CA GLU A 8 29.17 5.58 14.78
C GLU A 8 30.25 4.97 13.87
N GLU A 9 31.51 5.33 14.09
CA GLU A 9 32.64 4.62 13.49
C GLU A 9 32.72 3.21 14.07
N ALA A 10 32.81 2.22 13.20
CA ALA A 10 32.93 0.82 13.60
C ALA A 10 34.14 0.18 12.93
N ASP A 11 34.97 -0.48 13.72
CA ASP A 11 36.02 -1.39 13.23
C ASP A 11 35.37 -2.67 12.69
N VAL A 12 35.02 -2.67 11.42
CA VAL A 12 34.35 -3.84 10.83
C VAL A 12 35.34 -4.60 9.94
N PRO A 13 35.66 -5.85 10.26
CA PRO A 13 36.45 -6.72 9.39
C PRO A 13 35.58 -7.30 8.28
N VAL A 14 34.90 -6.45 7.49
CA VAL A 14 34.02 -6.89 6.40
C VAL A 14 34.66 -6.49 5.10
N MET A 15 34.63 -7.38 4.10
CA MET A 15 34.97 -6.98 2.73
C MET A 15 33.94 -5.96 2.27
N PRO A 16 34.31 -4.72 2.03
CA PRO A 16 33.41 -3.71 1.53
C PRO A 16 32.98 -4.06 0.09
N MET A 17 31.85 -3.55 -0.33
CA MET A 17 31.46 -3.57 -1.74
C MET A 17 32.53 -2.84 -2.56
N THR A 18 32.70 -3.25 -3.83
CA THR A 18 33.57 -2.50 -4.74
C THR A 18 33.02 -1.09 -4.96
N GLU A 19 33.89 -0.14 -5.30
CA GLU A 19 33.46 1.22 -5.62
C GLU A 19 32.42 1.24 -6.76
N ALA A 20 32.62 0.38 -7.77
CA ALA A 20 31.69 0.23 -8.89
C ALA A 20 30.32 -0.29 -8.45
N ASP A 21 30.28 -1.28 -7.56
CA ASP A 21 29.00 -1.83 -7.06
C ASP A 21 28.29 -0.85 -6.14
N SER A 22 29.05 -0.17 -5.28
CA SER A 22 28.53 0.89 -4.42
C SER A 22 27.94 2.04 -5.25
N GLY A 23 28.62 2.46 -6.32
CA GLY A 23 28.13 3.48 -7.24
C GLY A 23 26.86 3.04 -7.97
N ARG A 24 26.80 1.80 -8.44
CA ARG A 24 25.58 1.26 -9.08
C ARG A 24 24.40 1.22 -8.12
N LEU A 25 24.63 0.75 -6.89
CA LEU A 25 23.60 0.71 -5.85
C LEU A 25 23.10 2.11 -5.53
N ALA A 26 23.98 3.06 -5.25
CA ALA A 26 23.61 4.42 -4.94
C ALA A 26 22.79 5.05 -6.07
N THR A 27 23.23 4.89 -7.33
CA THR A 27 22.49 5.37 -8.49
C THR A 27 21.12 4.71 -8.60
N PHE A 28 21.03 3.40 -8.38
CA PHE A 28 19.73 2.69 -8.42
C PHE A 28 18.77 3.25 -7.35
N LEU A 29 19.23 3.40 -6.13
CA LEU A 29 18.41 3.92 -5.02
C LEU A 29 17.96 5.36 -5.27
N ASP A 30 18.81 6.19 -5.83
CA ASP A 30 18.48 7.59 -6.17
C ASP A 30 17.46 7.72 -7.31
N LEU A 31 17.44 6.77 -8.24
CA LEU A 31 16.48 6.74 -9.35
C LEU A 31 15.09 6.25 -8.94
N LEU A 32 14.99 5.45 -7.86
CA LEU A 32 13.71 4.91 -7.43
C LEU A 32 12.80 6.02 -6.90
N PRO A 33 11.56 6.12 -7.38
CA PRO A 33 10.59 7.13 -6.92
C PRO A 33 9.99 6.75 -5.57
N VAL A 34 10.83 6.61 -4.53
CA VAL A 34 10.39 6.19 -3.19
C VAL A 34 9.39 7.19 -2.60
N GLY A 35 8.33 6.65 -2.00
CA GLY A 35 7.25 7.44 -1.42
C GLY A 35 6.00 7.51 -2.30
N ALA A 36 5.25 8.59 -2.18
CA ALA A 36 4.06 8.82 -3.01
C ALA A 36 4.47 9.22 -4.44
N TRP A 37 4.29 8.30 -5.38
CA TRP A 37 4.69 8.52 -6.77
C TRP A 37 3.76 9.49 -7.51
N ARG A 38 2.42 9.33 -7.34
CA ARG A 38 1.42 10.23 -7.92
C ARG A 38 0.24 10.41 -6.99
N ARG A 39 -0.41 11.57 -7.08
CA ARG A 39 -1.67 11.85 -6.41
C ARG A 39 -2.82 11.85 -7.40
N ASP A 40 -4.01 11.55 -6.92
CA ASP A 40 -5.21 11.63 -7.74
C ASP A 40 -5.51 13.09 -8.09
N PRO A 41 -5.77 13.43 -9.37
CA PRO A 41 -6.00 14.81 -9.77
C PRO A 41 -7.32 15.39 -9.22
N GLU A 42 -8.31 14.54 -8.93
CA GLU A 42 -9.60 14.95 -8.42
C GLU A 42 -9.68 14.90 -6.90
N ILE A 43 -8.88 14.02 -6.27
CA ILE A 43 -8.82 13.85 -4.82
C ILE A 43 -7.34 13.96 -4.40
N LEU A 44 -6.86 15.18 -4.26
CA LEU A 44 -5.43 15.46 -3.99
C LEU A 44 -4.89 14.78 -2.71
N ALA A 45 -5.75 14.45 -1.76
CA ALA A 45 -5.37 13.70 -0.57
C ALA A 45 -5.08 12.22 -0.88
N GLN A 46 -5.59 11.69 -2.01
CA GLN A 46 -5.42 10.30 -2.39
C GLN A 46 -4.09 10.10 -3.14
N VAL A 47 -3.30 9.15 -2.67
CA VAL A 47 -2.11 8.68 -3.37
C VAL A 47 -2.53 7.63 -4.40
N ARG A 48 -2.19 7.83 -5.67
CA ARG A 48 -2.48 6.88 -6.76
C ARG A 48 -1.53 5.70 -6.79
N GLY A 49 -0.29 5.94 -6.46
CA GLY A 49 0.74 4.92 -6.41
C GLY A 49 1.85 5.31 -5.45
N SER A 50 2.44 4.32 -4.84
CA SER A 50 3.60 4.49 -3.98
C SER A 50 4.63 3.42 -4.23
N PHE A 51 5.85 3.76 -3.93
CA PHE A 51 7.02 2.92 -4.06
C PHE A 51 7.74 2.88 -2.71
N ASN A 52 8.03 1.69 -2.21
CA ASN A 52 8.74 1.54 -0.95
C ASN A 52 9.92 0.59 -1.09
N LEU A 53 11.09 1.03 -0.65
CA LEU A 53 12.23 0.16 -0.38
C LEU A 53 12.00 -0.45 1.01
N SER A 54 11.65 -1.73 1.05
CA SER A 54 11.25 -2.39 2.29
C SER A 54 12.39 -3.04 3.01
N ILE A 55 13.26 -3.74 2.29
CA ILE A 55 14.39 -4.47 2.85
C ILE A 55 15.62 -4.26 1.97
N LEU A 56 16.75 -4.01 2.61
CA LEU A 56 18.07 -4.05 2.00
C LEU A 56 18.91 -5.03 2.80
N ARG A 57 19.33 -6.11 2.17
CA ARG A 57 20.09 -7.16 2.85
C ARG A 57 21.30 -7.59 2.03
N LEU A 58 22.46 -7.53 2.65
CA LEU A 58 23.68 -8.14 2.13
C LEU A 58 23.87 -9.51 2.77
N ALA A 59 23.89 -10.56 1.98
CA ALA A 59 24.15 -11.93 2.42
C ALA A 59 24.87 -12.71 1.32
N ASP A 60 25.81 -13.55 1.70
CA ASP A 60 26.53 -14.46 0.78
C ASP A 60 27.18 -13.76 -0.43
N GLY A 61 27.60 -12.51 -0.26
CA GLY A 61 28.19 -11.70 -1.32
C GLY A 61 27.19 -11.10 -2.30
N GLU A 62 25.90 -11.29 -2.07
CA GLU A 62 24.81 -10.69 -2.87
C GLU A 62 24.05 -9.65 -2.05
N LEU A 63 23.75 -8.52 -2.70
CA LEU A 63 22.86 -7.52 -2.15
C LEU A 63 21.46 -7.70 -2.71
N ASN A 64 20.50 -7.91 -1.83
CA ASN A 64 19.09 -8.03 -2.17
C ASN A 64 18.30 -6.83 -1.70
N CYS A 65 17.45 -6.30 -2.58
CA CYS A 65 16.55 -5.19 -2.35
C CYS A 65 15.10 -5.65 -2.56
N ASP A 66 14.27 -5.58 -1.54
CA ASP A 66 12.84 -5.80 -1.69
C ASP A 66 12.11 -4.47 -1.90
N LEU A 67 11.46 -4.35 -3.05
CA LEU A 67 10.69 -3.18 -3.45
C LEU A 67 9.21 -3.53 -3.40
N VAL A 68 8.39 -2.64 -2.84
CA VAL A 68 6.93 -2.79 -2.82
C VAL A 68 6.28 -1.64 -3.56
N CYS A 69 5.63 -1.96 -4.67
CA CYS A 69 4.77 -1.05 -5.42
C CYS A 69 3.32 -1.22 -4.97
N ARG A 70 2.62 -0.12 -4.75
CA ARG A 70 1.19 -0.14 -4.40
C ARG A 70 0.43 0.87 -5.24
N SER A 71 -0.74 0.47 -5.72
CA SER A 71 -1.67 1.37 -6.39
C SER A 71 -3.09 0.79 -6.34
N ASN A 72 -4.08 1.66 -6.38
CA ASN A 72 -5.47 1.27 -6.63
C ASN A 72 -5.76 1.09 -8.13
N TYR A 73 -4.81 1.41 -8.99
CA TYR A 73 -4.93 1.34 -10.44
C TYR A 73 -3.90 0.36 -11.01
N PRO A 74 -4.32 -0.75 -11.63
CA PRO A 74 -3.39 -1.76 -12.18
C PRO A 74 -2.31 -1.15 -13.09
N VAL A 75 -2.70 -0.30 -14.02
CA VAL A 75 -1.76 0.39 -14.95
C VAL A 75 -0.67 1.17 -14.20
N SER A 76 -0.98 1.70 -13.02
CA SER A 76 0.03 2.42 -12.22
C SER A 76 1.01 1.48 -11.54
N ILE A 77 0.58 0.27 -11.18
CA ILE A 77 1.48 -0.76 -10.66
C ILE A 77 2.46 -1.17 -11.75
N ASP A 78 1.96 -1.57 -12.92
CA ASP A 78 2.79 -1.96 -14.07
C ASP A 78 3.82 -0.86 -14.39
N THR A 79 3.40 0.40 -14.43
CA THR A 79 4.32 1.54 -14.69
C THR A 79 5.44 1.64 -13.65
N LEU A 80 5.13 1.44 -12.36
CA LEU A 80 6.13 1.49 -11.29
C LEU A 80 7.12 0.32 -11.38
N GLU A 81 6.62 -0.86 -11.71
CA GLU A 81 7.44 -2.05 -11.91
C GLU A 81 8.33 -1.94 -13.15
N ASP A 82 7.81 -1.43 -14.26
CA ASP A 82 8.56 -1.18 -15.48
C ASP A 82 9.69 -0.16 -15.23
N LEU A 83 9.43 0.90 -14.46
CA LEU A 83 10.45 1.86 -14.05
C LEU A 83 11.57 1.19 -13.24
N ALA A 84 11.22 0.41 -12.22
CA ALA A 84 12.22 -0.27 -11.39
C ALA A 84 13.03 -1.28 -12.20
N SER A 85 12.36 -2.07 -13.04
CA SER A 85 13.00 -3.06 -13.90
C SER A 85 13.91 -2.41 -14.94
N GLY A 86 13.48 -1.32 -15.56
CA GLY A 86 14.28 -0.57 -16.54
C GLY A 86 15.53 0.05 -15.93
N TYR A 87 15.42 0.62 -14.72
CA TYR A 87 16.60 1.14 -14.01
C TYR A 87 17.56 0.02 -13.59
N ALA A 88 17.02 -1.10 -13.11
CA ALA A 88 17.81 -2.27 -12.77
C ALA A 88 18.59 -2.79 -13.99
N GLU A 89 17.91 -2.98 -15.12
CA GLU A 89 18.52 -3.43 -16.39
C GLU A 89 19.62 -2.48 -16.86
N ALA A 90 19.37 -1.17 -16.86
CA ALA A 90 20.35 -0.17 -17.29
C ALA A 90 21.62 -0.18 -16.43
N LEU A 91 21.53 -0.60 -15.17
CA LEU A 91 22.64 -0.69 -14.22
C LEU A 91 23.20 -2.11 -14.07
N GLY A 92 22.73 -3.08 -14.85
CA GLY A 92 23.15 -4.48 -14.77
C GLY A 92 22.75 -5.15 -13.46
N ILE A 93 21.61 -4.74 -12.87
CA ILE A 93 21.02 -5.30 -11.65
C ILE A 93 19.89 -6.26 -12.07
N THR A 94 19.84 -7.45 -11.46
CA THR A 94 18.75 -8.39 -11.71
C THR A 94 17.49 -7.95 -10.96
N CYS A 95 16.37 -7.79 -11.68
CA CYS A 95 15.07 -7.52 -11.09
C CYS A 95 14.13 -8.71 -11.33
N ARG A 96 13.34 -9.07 -10.32
CA ARG A 96 12.34 -10.16 -10.42
C ARG A 96 11.05 -9.71 -9.77
N ARG A 97 9.93 -9.98 -10.44
CA ARG A 97 8.59 -9.86 -9.86
C ARG A 97 8.30 -11.13 -9.06
N THR A 98 7.96 -10.99 -7.78
CA THR A 98 7.79 -12.13 -6.87
C THR A 98 6.36 -12.28 -6.36
N LEU A 99 5.61 -11.21 -6.27
CA LEU A 99 4.26 -11.22 -5.72
C LEU A 99 3.44 -10.09 -6.34
N ASP A 100 2.21 -10.43 -6.75
CA ASP A 100 1.24 -9.50 -7.30
C ASP A 100 0.14 -9.22 -6.29
N TYR A 101 -0.12 -7.94 -6.06
CA TYR A 101 -1.32 -7.48 -5.37
C TYR A 101 -2.18 -6.69 -6.34
N ALA A 102 -3.38 -7.16 -6.57
CA ALA A 102 -4.34 -6.44 -7.40
C ALA A 102 -4.66 -5.08 -6.79
N GLY A 103 -4.62 -4.05 -7.61
CA GLY A 103 -5.14 -2.73 -7.26
C GLY A 103 -6.65 -2.79 -7.07
N TYR A 104 -7.18 -1.96 -6.16
CA TYR A 104 -8.59 -1.90 -5.87
C TYR A 104 -9.10 -0.47 -6.01
N HIS A 105 -10.04 -0.27 -6.92
CA HIS A 105 -10.67 1.03 -7.18
C HIS A 105 -12.19 0.90 -7.12
N VAL A 106 -12.81 1.73 -6.30
CA VAL A 106 -14.28 1.79 -6.20
C VAL A 106 -14.79 2.92 -7.09
N PRO A 107 -15.81 2.65 -7.95
CA PRO A 107 -16.46 3.71 -8.71
C PRO A 107 -17.06 4.79 -7.79
N LYS A 108 -16.95 6.07 -8.16
CA LYS A 108 -17.50 7.18 -7.38
C LYS A 108 -19.01 7.12 -7.23
N ASP A 109 -19.68 6.54 -8.20
CA ASP A 109 -21.13 6.38 -8.26
C ASP A 109 -21.61 4.99 -7.80
N SER A 110 -20.76 4.27 -7.04
CA SER A 110 -21.05 2.95 -6.50
C SER A 110 -22.42 2.89 -5.84
N PRO A 111 -23.31 1.99 -6.29
CA PRO A 111 -24.59 1.72 -5.63
C PRO A 111 -24.41 1.26 -4.18
N LEU A 112 -23.34 0.48 -3.93
CA LEU A 112 -23.05 -0.06 -2.60
C LEU A 112 -22.64 1.05 -1.62
N ILE A 113 -21.86 2.05 -2.07
CA ILE A 113 -21.53 3.23 -1.25
C ILE A 113 -22.79 4.00 -0.90
N ARG A 114 -23.70 4.20 -1.85
CA ARG A 114 -24.98 4.91 -1.61
C ARG A 114 -25.84 4.17 -0.59
N LEU A 115 -26.02 2.86 -0.78
CA LEU A 115 -26.75 2.02 0.16
C LEU A 115 -26.15 2.10 1.57
N TRP A 116 -24.82 2.05 1.68
CA TRP A 116 -24.16 2.15 2.96
C TRP A 116 -24.35 3.55 3.59
N ALA A 117 -24.23 4.61 2.83
CA ALA A 117 -24.45 5.97 3.32
C ALA A 117 -25.88 6.15 3.89
N ASP A 118 -26.88 5.59 3.22
CA ASP A 118 -28.27 5.63 3.68
C ASP A 118 -28.47 4.83 4.98
N VAL A 119 -27.98 3.60 5.02
CA VAL A 119 -28.04 2.75 6.22
C VAL A 119 -27.29 3.40 7.39
N TRP A 120 -26.12 3.98 7.13
CA TRP A 120 -25.34 4.67 8.16
C TRP A 120 -26.10 5.87 8.74
N ARG A 121 -26.69 6.70 7.87
CA ARG A 121 -27.51 7.86 8.29
C ARG A 121 -28.72 7.43 9.12
N GLU A 122 -29.42 6.37 8.70
CA GLU A 122 -30.56 5.82 9.42
C GLU A 122 -30.18 5.29 10.81
N LYS A 123 -29.04 4.61 10.94
CA LYS A 123 -28.62 3.97 12.20
C LYS A 123 -27.94 4.93 13.17
N THR A 124 -27.24 5.94 12.67
CA THR A 124 -26.39 6.80 13.50
C THR A 124 -26.82 8.27 13.55
N GLY A 125 -27.67 8.70 12.62
CA GLY A 125 -28.02 10.11 12.42
C GLY A 125 -26.91 10.98 11.84
N GLY A 126 -25.74 10.39 11.52
CA GLY A 126 -24.57 11.09 10.99
C GLY A 126 -24.27 10.76 9.54
N GLU A 127 -23.35 11.49 8.95
CA GLU A 127 -22.86 11.21 7.60
C GLU A 127 -21.79 10.11 7.61
N LEU A 128 -21.77 9.30 6.56
CA LEU A 128 -20.74 8.28 6.37
C LEU A 128 -19.41 8.93 6.00
N GLY A 129 -18.37 8.69 6.79
CA GLY A 129 -17.00 9.06 6.43
C GLY A 129 -16.40 8.08 5.45
N LEU A 130 -16.01 8.57 4.27
CA LEU A 130 -15.27 7.79 3.28
C LEU A 130 -13.80 8.19 3.30
N THR A 131 -12.93 7.21 3.29
CA THR A 131 -11.50 7.42 3.11
C THR A 131 -10.97 6.53 2.01
N PHE A 132 -9.96 7.02 1.33
CA PHE A 132 -9.30 6.27 0.26
C PHE A 132 -7.93 5.81 0.74
N MET A 133 -7.66 4.54 0.57
CA MET A 133 -6.38 3.94 0.93
C MET A 133 -5.81 3.19 -0.28
N HIS A 134 -4.55 3.45 -0.61
CA HIS A 134 -3.82 2.69 -1.62
C HIS A 134 -3.01 1.58 -0.92
N SER A 135 -3.68 0.65 -0.29
CA SER A 135 -3.04 -0.48 0.37
C SER A 135 -3.34 -1.78 -0.34
N ALA A 136 -2.44 -2.75 -0.22
CA ALA A 136 -2.71 -4.11 -0.62
C ALA A 136 -3.77 -4.67 0.33
N LEU A 137 -5.01 -4.75 -0.16
CA LEU A 137 -6.14 -5.32 0.57
C LEU A 137 -6.59 -6.60 -0.13
N ASP A 138 -7.05 -7.57 0.64
CA ASP A 138 -7.66 -8.80 0.10
C ASP A 138 -8.83 -8.49 -0.85
N ALA A 139 -9.50 -7.34 -0.65
CA ALA A 139 -10.55 -6.84 -1.53
C ALA A 139 -10.08 -6.72 -2.99
N GLY A 140 -8.87 -6.22 -3.25
CA GLY A 140 -8.33 -6.14 -4.60
C GLY A 140 -8.20 -7.51 -5.26
N THR A 141 -7.65 -8.48 -4.55
CA THR A 141 -7.52 -9.86 -5.02
C THR A 141 -8.88 -10.52 -5.25
N LEU A 142 -9.86 -10.26 -4.39
CA LEU A 142 -11.22 -10.78 -4.58
C LEU A 142 -11.91 -10.15 -5.78
N CYS A 143 -11.78 -8.83 -5.96
CA CYS A 143 -12.32 -8.14 -7.14
C CYS A 143 -11.77 -8.72 -8.44
N GLU A 144 -10.45 -8.91 -8.51
CA GLU A 144 -9.80 -9.46 -9.70
C GLU A 144 -10.23 -10.92 -9.98
N LYS A 145 -10.16 -11.78 -8.95
CA LYS A 145 -10.43 -13.22 -9.14
C LYS A 145 -11.89 -13.57 -9.35
N LEU A 146 -12.79 -12.77 -8.82
CA LEU A 146 -14.24 -13.00 -8.88
C LEU A 146 -14.96 -12.04 -9.85
N ASP A 147 -14.21 -11.19 -10.56
CA ASP A 147 -14.74 -10.15 -11.45
C ASP A 147 -15.79 -9.24 -10.76
N ILE A 148 -15.52 -8.87 -9.51
CA ILE A 148 -16.41 -8.00 -8.74
C ILE A 148 -16.09 -6.55 -9.09
N GLN A 149 -17.08 -5.83 -9.62
CA GLN A 149 -16.92 -4.43 -10.08
C GLN A 149 -17.24 -3.40 -8.97
N ASP A 150 -17.96 -3.77 -7.95
CA ASP A 150 -18.34 -2.89 -6.84
C ASP A 150 -18.14 -3.60 -5.50
N MET A 151 -17.16 -3.15 -4.74
CA MET A 151 -16.83 -3.68 -3.42
C MET A 151 -16.39 -2.55 -2.51
N ILE A 152 -16.79 -2.59 -1.26
CA ILE A 152 -16.33 -1.66 -0.23
C ILE A 152 -15.72 -2.42 0.95
N VAL A 153 -14.76 -1.78 1.59
CA VAL A 153 -14.16 -2.28 2.83
C VAL A 153 -14.72 -1.49 3.99
N MET A 154 -15.33 -2.19 4.94
CA MET A 154 -15.87 -1.60 6.17
C MET A 154 -14.93 -1.93 7.32
N MET A 155 -14.51 -0.92 8.04
CA MET A 155 -13.64 -1.12 9.20
C MET A 155 -14.20 -0.43 10.44
N PRO A 156 -14.17 -1.10 11.61
CA PRO A 156 -14.35 -0.42 12.87
C PRO A 156 -13.15 0.49 13.16
N THR A 157 -13.29 1.41 14.12
CA THR A 157 -12.19 2.24 14.58
C THR A 157 -11.11 1.38 15.23
N THR A 158 -9.94 1.34 14.62
CA THR A 158 -8.74 0.67 15.12
C THR A 158 -7.64 1.69 15.38
N LEU A 159 -6.88 1.48 16.43
CA LEU A 159 -5.80 2.35 16.86
C LEU A 159 -4.50 1.55 16.95
N GLU A 160 -3.38 2.19 16.67
CA GLU A 160 -2.04 1.63 16.73
C GLU A 160 -1.89 0.33 15.93
N VAL A 161 -2.51 0.32 14.73
CA VAL A 161 -2.52 -0.83 13.80
C VAL A 161 -1.08 -1.26 13.48
N HIS A 162 -0.86 -2.59 13.39
CA HIS A 162 0.46 -3.21 13.16
C HIS A 162 1.47 -3.02 14.28
N THR A 163 1.00 -2.76 15.50
CA THR A 163 1.86 -2.70 16.69
C THR A 163 1.38 -3.66 17.78
N PRO A 164 2.23 -4.02 18.76
CA PRO A 164 1.80 -4.82 19.92
C PRO A 164 0.72 -4.13 20.80
N ARG A 165 0.43 -2.87 20.55
CA ARG A 165 -0.61 -2.09 21.24
C ARG A 165 -1.86 -1.89 20.40
N GLU A 166 -2.00 -2.63 19.32
CA GLU A 166 -3.18 -2.57 18.46
C GLU A 166 -4.45 -2.83 19.26
N ARG A 167 -5.43 -1.97 19.08
CA ARG A 167 -6.71 -2.06 19.77
C ARG A 167 -7.86 -1.58 18.89
N MET A 168 -9.04 -2.11 19.14
CA MET A 168 -10.28 -1.78 18.43
C MET A 168 -11.33 -1.21 19.39
N ASP A 169 -12.04 -0.17 18.94
CA ASP A 169 -13.22 0.34 19.64
C ASP A 169 -14.40 -0.61 19.45
N LEU A 170 -14.82 -1.28 20.52
CA LEU A 170 -15.94 -2.23 20.49
C LEU A 170 -17.29 -1.58 20.18
N ALA A 171 -17.47 -0.30 20.52
CA ALA A 171 -18.71 0.41 20.19
C ALA A 171 -18.78 0.68 18.67
N SER A 172 -17.66 1.05 18.05
CA SER A 172 -17.59 1.20 16.60
C SER A 172 -17.76 -0.14 15.88
N TYR A 173 -17.16 -1.21 16.39
CA TYR A 173 -17.34 -2.55 15.85
C TYR A 173 -18.83 -2.97 15.81
N ARG A 174 -19.55 -2.76 16.93
CA ARG A 174 -20.98 -3.06 16.99
C ARG A 174 -21.77 -2.25 15.95
N ARG A 175 -21.52 -0.95 15.84
CA ARG A 175 -22.17 -0.09 14.83
C ARG A 175 -21.90 -0.59 13.41
N THR A 176 -20.64 -0.88 13.10
CA THR A 176 -20.24 -1.40 11.77
C THR A 176 -20.94 -2.72 11.47
N TYR A 177 -21.00 -3.64 12.43
CA TYR A 177 -21.68 -4.92 12.30
C TYR A 177 -23.20 -4.78 12.07
N GLU A 178 -23.86 -3.90 12.82
CA GLU A 178 -25.29 -3.63 12.66
C GLU A 178 -25.60 -3.00 11.30
N CYS A 179 -24.76 -2.10 10.82
CA CYS A 179 -24.87 -1.54 9.46
C CYS A 179 -24.66 -2.63 8.40
N LEU A 180 -23.64 -3.47 8.53
CA LEU A 180 -23.38 -4.57 7.59
C LEU A 180 -24.57 -5.53 7.50
N ARG A 181 -25.14 -5.94 8.61
CA ARG A 181 -26.35 -6.79 8.63
C ARG A 181 -27.51 -6.16 7.85
N GLU A 182 -27.72 -4.88 8.04
CA GLU A 182 -28.80 -4.14 7.35
C GLU A 182 -28.52 -4.06 5.85
N ILE A 183 -27.28 -3.75 5.44
CA ILE A 183 -26.88 -3.70 4.02
C ILE A 183 -27.14 -5.06 3.37
N VAL A 184 -26.67 -6.15 3.97
CA VAL A 184 -26.86 -7.51 3.43
C VAL A 184 -28.35 -7.88 3.34
N SER A 185 -29.20 -7.33 4.21
CA SER A 185 -30.65 -7.60 4.14
C SER A 185 -31.37 -6.83 3.05
N ARG A 186 -30.74 -5.77 2.49
CA ARG A 186 -31.31 -4.91 1.42
C ARG A 186 -30.68 -5.15 0.05
N ALA A 187 -29.55 -5.86 0.01
CA ALA A 187 -28.86 -6.25 -1.23
C ALA A 187 -29.51 -7.51 -1.83
#